data_14b60968c1058b3f49759e0d0e11f24b
#
_entry.id   14b60968c1058b3f49759e0d0e11f24b
#
_cell.length_a   1.000
_cell.length_b   1.000
_cell.length_c   1.000
_cell.angle_alpha   90.00
_cell.angle_beta   90.00
_cell.angle_gamma   90.00
#
_symmetry.space_group_name_H-M   'P 1'
#
loop_
_entity.id
_entity.type
_entity.pdbx_description
1 polymer ?
#
loop_
_entity_poly.entity_id
_entity_poly.type
_entity_poly.pdbx_seq_one_letter_code
_entity_poly.pdbx_strand_id
1 'polypeptide(L)'
;MPDTMSETKASAFGVVKLYGEHAVVYGYHSVAVTVGRKVDAKVSDVDIDGIEFQLDDLKQNGSFSVEYISKLFRDYKMAKDADRIELAKTEKEHRNNHISAFVENAAKAGVHLGLLPYIIIAGRVMDEFGAGMSGKRVSISSDIPISRGFASSAACSTAFTVAMANSLGIIAGDDKLIDIARDGDRVIHKNYSAGKIDVNASFYGGCILYNDKDGAVREDIPPNLRLLIVDTGMKKPTSETVRIVAEHYKKDPASTTRIFNEIESCTVNGVDALKKMDLPTVGELMYRNQEYLKKLDVSSPGLDATVSESRRLGAYGAKLSGGGGGGIAIVLAKNLEELSEKFSSGGLKTYLLGVLKEGAKDYIKRAKSVSI
;
A
#
# COMPACT_ATOMS: atom_id res chain seq x y z
N MET A 1 15.92 -8.22 -39.84
CA MET A 1 14.69 -7.75 -39.20
C MET A 1 15.12 -7.13 -37.90
N PRO A 2 14.68 -5.93 -37.51
CA PRO A 2 15.03 -5.42 -36.20
C PRO A 2 14.44 -6.38 -35.18
N ASP A 3 15.28 -6.89 -34.27
CA ASP A 3 14.87 -7.64 -33.11
C ASP A 3 13.77 -6.84 -32.40
N THR A 4 12.60 -7.42 -32.29
CA THR A 4 11.51 -6.82 -31.51
C THR A 4 11.99 -6.80 -30.06
N MET A 5 12.44 -5.61 -29.60
CA MET A 5 12.79 -5.37 -28.20
C MET A 5 11.69 -5.95 -27.32
N SER A 6 12.04 -6.88 -26.44
CA SER A 6 11.03 -7.53 -25.62
C SER A 6 10.53 -6.53 -24.57
N GLU A 7 9.22 -6.27 -24.55
CA GLU A 7 8.57 -5.49 -23.51
C GLU A 7 7.76 -6.42 -22.59
N THR A 8 7.91 -6.26 -21.29
CA THR A 8 7.04 -6.90 -20.31
C THR A 8 6.29 -5.87 -19.51
N LYS A 9 5.06 -6.20 -19.15
CA LYS A 9 4.17 -5.33 -18.39
C LYS A 9 3.57 -6.09 -17.21
N ALA A 10 3.39 -5.38 -16.10
CA ALA A 10 2.55 -5.81 -15.00
C ALA A 10 1.77 -4.61 -14.46
N SER A 11 0.60 -4.88 -13.91
CA SER A 11 -0.22 -3.87 -13.27
C SER A 11 -0.49 -4.23 -11.81
N ALA A 12 -0.67 -3.22 -10.98
CA ALA A 12 -1.17 -3.35 -9.62
C ALA A 12 -2.20 -2.25 -9.37
N PHE A 13 -2.96 -2.37 -8.30
CA PHE A 13 -4.10 -1.53 -8.06
C PHE A 13 -4.02 -0.83 -6.70
N GLY A 14 -4.69 0.31 -6.59
CA GLY A 14 -4.84 1.04 -5.35
C GLY A 14 -5.56 0.22 -4.28
N VAL A 15 -5.26 0.51 -3.03
CA VAL A 15 -5.80 -0.22 -1.88
C VAL A 15 -6.40 0.78 -0.89
N VAL A 16 -7.56 0.45 -0.33
CA VAL A 16 -8.16 1.17 0.80
C VAL A 16 -8.43 0.22 1.95
N LYS A 17 -8.32 0.73 3.18
CA LYS A 17 -8.57 -0.06 4.39
C LYS A 17 -10.01 0.09 4.82
N LEU A 18 -10.72 -1.03 5.00
CA LEU A 18 -12.09 -1.05 5.51
C LEU A 18 -12.13 -1.06 7.03
N TYR A 19 -11.22 -1.83 7.67
CA TYR A 19 -11.18 -1.99 9.12
C TYR A 19 -9.75 -2.22 9.60
N GLY A 20 -9.51 -2.02 10.90
CA GLY A 20 -8.31 -2.48 11.58
C GLY A 20 -7.12 -1.53 11.50
N GLU A 21 -7.33 -0.29 11.04
CA GLU A 21 -6.27 0.72 11.04
C GLU A 21 -5.70 0.90 12.44
N HIS A 22 -4.41 1.17 12.54
CA HIS A 22 -3.63 1.31 13.77
C HIS A 22 -3.56 0.04 14.62
N ALA A 23 -4.66 -0.67 14.91
CA ALA A 23 -4.67 -1.91 15.69
C ALA A 23 -3.77 -2.99 15.05
N VAL A 24 -3.70 -3.04 13.72
CA VAL A 24 -2.83 -3.97 12.98
C VAL A 24 -1.35 -3.84 13.34
N VAL A 25 -0.89 -2.65 13.72
CA VAL A 25 0.50 -2.42 14.19
C VAL A 25 0.78 -3.15 15.50
N TYR A 26 -0.27 -3.46 16.25
CA TYR A 26 -0.23 -4.14 17.55
C TYR A 26 -0.62 -5.63 17.47
N GLY A 27 -0.69 -6.20 16.24
CA GLY A 27 -0.91 -7.61 15.99
C GLY A 27 -2.37 -8.02 15.78
N TYR A 28 -3.29 -7.08 15.75
CA TYR A 28 -4.71 -7.29 15.43
C TYR A 28 -4.93 -7.41 13.92
N HIS A 29 -6.11 -7.86 13.50
CA HIS A 29 -6.45 -7.94 12.10
C HIS A 29 -6.73 -6.56 11.48
N SER A 30 -6.52 -6.48 10.18
CA SER A 30 -6.98 -5.38 9.33
C SER A 30 -7.50 -5.92 8.01
N VAL A 31 -8.50 -5.25 7.46
CA VAL A 31 -9.09 -5.58 6.15
C VAL A 31 -8.79 -4.48 5.17
N ALA A 32 -8.18 -4.87 4.05
CA ALA A 32 -7.93 -3.99 2.92
C ALA A 32 -8.60 -4.55 1.65
N VAL A 33 -9.06 -3.65 0.80
CA VAL A 33 -9.66 -4.02 -0.50
C VAL A 33 -8.95 -3.28 -1.63
N THR A 34 -8.80 -3.99 -2.74
CA THR A 34 -8.24 -3.44 -3.97
C THR A 34 -9.31 -2.69 -4.74
N VAL A 35 -9.01 -1.48 -5.19
CA VAL A 35 -9.97 -0.59 -5.87
C VAL A 35 -9.49 -0.21 -7.27
N GLY A 36 -10.45 0.14 -8.15
CA GLY A 36 -10.24 0.37 -9.57
C GLY A 36 -9.41 1.62 -9.92
N ARG A 37 -8.23 1.76 -9.32
CA ARG A 37 -7.17 2.71 -9.68
C ARG A 37 -5.87 1.95 -9.89
N LYS A 38 -5.16 2.20 -11.00
CA LYS A 38 -4.13 1.31 -11.52
C LYS A 38 -2.76 1.98 -11.60
N VAL A 39 -1.73 1.17 -11.40
CA VAL A 39 -0.36 1.44 -11.79
C VAL A 39 0.04 0.44 -12.86
N ASP A 40 0.65 0.90 -13.93
CA ASP A 40 1.30 0.10 -14.94
C ASP A 40 2.82 0.25 -14.83
N ALA A 41 3.53 -0.86 -14.74
CA ALA A 41 4.98 -0.93 -14.83
C ALA A 41 5.37 -1.70 -16.09
N LYS A 42 6.28 -1.13 -16.87
CA LYS A 42 6.83 -1.73 -18.10
C LYS A 42 8.33 -1.83 -17.97
N VAL A 43 8.88 -2.93 -18.48
CA VAL A 43 10.32 -3.15 -18.58
C VAL A 43 10.61 -3.57 -20.00
N SER A 44 11.48 -2.83 -20.67
CA SER A 44 11.90 -3.08 -22.06
C SER A 44 13.42 -3.24 -22.15
N ASP A 45 13.88 -4.05 -23.09
CA ASP A 45 15.27 -4.12 -23.45
C ASP A 45 15.66 -2.90 -24.31
N VAL A 46 16.79 -2.29 -23.99
CA VAL A 46 17.32 -1.10 -24.69
C VAL A 46 18.84 -1.20 -24.78
N ASP A 47 19.41 -0.54 -25.77
CA ASP A 47 20.88 -0.50 -25.97
C ASP A 47 21.50 0.63 -25.12
N ILE A 48 21.61 0.39 -23.82
CA ILE A 48 22.25 1.30 -22.84
C ILE A 48 23.08 0.51 -21.85
N ASP A 49 24.06 1.16 -21.24
CA ASP A 49 24.74 0.60 -20.08
C ASP A 49 24.00 1.00 -18.79
N GLY A 50 23.52 -0.01 -18.03
CA GLY A 50 22.77 0.19 -16.80
C GLY A 50 21.25 0.13 -16.97
N ILE A 51 20.53 0.83 -16.12
CA ILE A 51 19.05 0.86 -16.07
C ILE A 51 18.58 2.31 -16.13
N GLU A 52 17.66 2.58 -17.05
CA GLU A 52 16.93 3.84 -17.13
C GLU A 52 15.54 3.72 -16.48
N PHE A 53 15.22 4.66 -15.60
CA PHE A 53 13.92 4.76 -14.95
C PHE A 53 13.19 6.00 -15.44
N GLN A 54 11.91 5.83 -15.80
CA GLN A 54 11.00 6.89 -16.25
C GLN A 54 9.71 6.82 -15.42
N LEU A 55 9.44 7.87 -14.64
CA LEU A 55 8.24 8.00 -13.83
C LEU A 55 7.37 9.10 -14.43
N ASP A 56 6.42 8.72 -15.28
CA ASP A 56 5.66 9.65 -16.12
C ASP A 56 4.87 10.66 -15.29
N ASP A 57 4.18 10.20 -14.24
CA ASP A 57 3.31 11.04 -13.40
C ASP A 57 4.10 12.01 -12.51
N LEU A 58 5.32 11.64 -12.14
CA LEU A 58 6.23 12.48 -11.34
C LEU A 58 7.13 13.36 -12.21
N LYS A 59 7.15 13.15 -13.54
CA LYS A 59 8.07 13.79 -14.49
C LYS A 59 9.53 13.64 -14.04
N GLN A 60 9.88 12.44 -13.56
CA GLN A 60 11.20 12.10 -13.08
C GLN A 60 11.80 11.02 -13.93
N ASN A 61 13.08 11.18 -14.25
CA ASN A 61 13.87 10.17 -14.93
C ASN A 61 15.28 10.10 -14.35
N GLY A 62 15.96 9.01 -14.61
CA GLY A 62 17.36 8.82 -14.23
C GLY A 62 17.92 7.52 -14.78
N SER A 63 19.22 7.53 -15.11
CA SER A 63 19.95 6.35 -15.53
C SER A 63 21.05 6.04 -14.53
N PHE A 64 21.19 4.76 -14.18
CA PHE A 64 22.12 4.32 -13.15
C PHE A 64 22.86 3.06 -13.63
N SER A 65 24.19 3.02 -13.39
CA SER A 65 24.94 1.82 -13.64
C SER A 65 24.57 0.68 -12.69
N VAL A 66 24.79 -0.54 -13.11
CA VAL A 66 24.54 -1.75 -12.32
C VAL A 66 25.34 -1.71 -10.99
N GLU A 67 26.59 -1.22 -11.04
CA GLU A 67 27.46 -1.10 -9.87
C GLU A 67 26.90 -0.10 -8.86
N TYR A 68 26.39 1.02 -9.33
CA TYR A 68 25.80 2.05 -8.46
C TYR A 68 24.52 1.54 -7.79
N ILE A 69 23.65 0.88 -8.53
CA ILE A 69 22.43 0.24 -7.99
C ILE A 69 22.80 -0.81 -6.93
N SER A 70 23.78 -1.66 -7.23
CA SER A 70 24.27 -2.70 -6.31
C SER A 70 24.87 -2.11 -5.04
N LYS A 71 25.58 -0.96 -5.13
CA LYS A 71 26.10 -0.24 -3.98
C LYS A 71 24.97 0.29 -3.10
N LEU A 72 24.02 1.02 -3.69
CA LEU A 72 22.87 1.57 -2.96
C LEU A 72 22.05 0.48 -2.27
N PHE A 73 21.87 -0.66 -2.95
CA PHE A 73 21.16 -1.79 -2.35
C PHE A 73 21.91 -2.39 -1.16
N ARG A 74 23.23 -2.54 -1.22
CA ARG A 74 24.04 -3.00 -0.07
C ARG A 74 23.92 -2.07 1.12
N ASP A 75 24.00 -0.75 0.91
CA ASP A 75 23.83 0.26 1.95
C ASP A 75 22.42 0.18 2.58
N TYR A 76 21.38 0.03 1.76
CA TYR A 76 20.01 -0.20 2.22
C TYR A 76 19.87 -1.50 3.02
N LYS A 77 20.46 -2.62 2.55
CA LYS A 77 20.40 -3.93 3.21
C LYS A 77 20.99 -3.86 4.61
N MET A 78 22.13 -3.17 4.79
CA MET A 78 22.71 -2.92 6.12
C MET A 78 21.77 -2.11 7.02
N ALA A 79 21.17 -1.04 6.51
CA ALA A 79 20.22 -0.22 7.25
C ALA A 79 18.97 -1.03 7.65
N LYS A 80 18.42 -1.83 6.72
CA LYS A 80 17.27 -2.71 6.98
C LYS A 80 17.56 -3.77 8.05
N ASP A 81 18.74 -4.40 7.98
CA ASP A 81 19.13 -5.42 8.95
C ASP A 81 19.37 -4.81 10.34
N ALA A 82 19.91 -3.60 10.44
CA ALA A 82 20.04 -2.88 11.69
C ALA A 82 18.67 -2.56 12.31
N ASP A 83 17.71 -2.02 11.54
CA ASP A 83 16.34 -1.77 12.01
C ASP A 83 15.65 -3.06 12.46
N ARG A 84 15.87 -4.19 11.75
CA ARG A 84 15.33 -5.50 12.12
C ARG A 84 15.87 -6.00 13.47
N ILE A 85 17.18 -5.85 13.69
CA ILE A 85 17.84 -6.28 14.94
C ILE A 85 17.36 -5.42 16.11
N GLU A 86 17.20 -4.10 15.92
CA GLU A 86 16.69 -3.21 16.97
C GLU A 86 15.24 -3.53 17.34
N LEU A 87 14.38 -3.77 16.33
CA LEU A 87 12.99 -4.16 16.55
C LEU A 87 12.86 -5.47 17.37
N ALA A 88 13.82 -6.37 17.22
CA ALA A 88 13.84 -7.62 17.99
C ALA A 88 14.29 -7.44 19.44
N LYS A 89 15.01 -6.35 19.74
CA LYS A 89 15.62 -6.10 21.07
C LYS A 89 14.80 -5.15 21.95
N THR A 90 14.02 -4.27 21.34
CA THR A 90 13.29 -3.21 22.05
C THR A 90 11.79 -3.43 21.94
N GLU A 91 11.11 -3.36 23.08
CA GLU A 91 9.66 -3.13 23.07
C GLU A 91 9.41 -1.81 22.32
N LYS A 92 8.89 -1.90 21.13
CA LYS A 92 8.33 -0.92 20.17
C LYS A 92 8.67 0.60 20.27
N GLU A 93 9.40 1.07 21.26
CA GLU A 93 9.49 2.50 21.64
C GLU A 93 10.73 3.27 21.17
N HIS A 94 11.84 2.62 20.83
CA HIS A 94 13.06 3.29 20.36
C HIS A 94 13.44 2.78 18.97
N ARG A 95 12.94 3.48 17.96
CA ARG A 95 13.30 3.22 16.56
C ARG A 95 14.41 4.16 16.16
N ASN A 96 15.66 3.73 16.27
CA ASN A 96 16.68 4.29 15.39
C ASN A 96 16.28 3.90 13.97
N ASN A 97 16.02 4.90 13.15
CA ASN A 97 15.48 4.65 11.83
C ASN A 97 16.65 4.65 10.83
N HIS A 98 17.40 3.53 10.79
CA HIS A 98 18.53 3.36 9.89
C HIS A 98 18.11 3.49 8.42
N ILE A 99 16.90 2.98 8.07
CA ILE A 99 16.32 3.19 6.74
C ILE A 99 16.08 4.69 6.48
N SER A 100 15.61 5.47 7.47
CA SER A 100 15.46 6.91 7.30
C SER A 100 16.78 7.61 7.03
N ALA A 101 17.80 7.28 7.80
CA ALA A 101 19.15 7.80 7.61
C ALA A 101 19.72 7.43 6.23
N PHE A 102 19.52 6.18 5.79
CA PHE A 102 19.88 5.74 4.45
C PHE A 102 19.22 6.62 3.38
N VAL A 103 17.89 6.81 3.46
CA VAL A 103 17.12 7.62 2.49
C VAL A 103 17.61 9.07 2.45
N GLU A 104 17.91 9.66 3.60
CA GLU A 104 18.46 11.02 3.69
C GLU A 104 19.86 11.12 3.08
N ASN A 105 20.72 10.13 3.30
CA ASN A 105 22.05 10.08 2.71
C ASN A 105 21.99 9.89 1.18
N ALA A 106 21.09 9.04 0.67
CA ALA A 106 20.86 8.88 -0.75
C ALA A 106 20.40 10.20 -1.40
N ALA A 107 19.49 10.93 -0.74
CA ALA A 107 19.06 12.26 -1.22
C ALA A 107 20.20 13.28 -1.24
N LYS A 108 21.04 13.33 -0.21
CA LYS A 108 22.23 14.19 -0.18
C LYS A 108 23.24 13.83 -1.26
N ALA A 109 23.32 12.57 -1.65
CA ALA A 109 24.15 12.09 -2.76
C ALA A 109 23.52 12.36 -4.16
N GLY A 110 22.39 13.07 -4.22
CA GLY A 110 21.75 13.47 -5.47
C GLY A 110 20.76 12.44 -6.05
N VAL A 111 20.45 11.37 -5.32
CA VAL A 111 19.43 10.40 -5.78
C VAL A 111 18.05 10.99 -5.57
N HIS A 112 17.27 11.07 -6.64
CA HIS A 112 15.90 11.54 -6.56
C HIS A 112 15.03 10.54 -5.79
N LEU A 113 14.36 11.01 -4.71
CA LEU A 113 13.62 10.13 -3.79
C LEU A 113 12.50 9.33 -4.46
N GLY A 114 11.90 9.84 -5.53
CA GLY A 114 10.90 9.11 -6.30
C GLY A 114 11.46 7.90 -7.06
N LEU A 115 12.75 7.93 -7.43
CA LEU A 115 13.43 6.83 -8.11
C LEU A 115 13.99 5.78 -7.15
N LEU A 116 14.30 6.18 -5.91
CA LEU A 116 14.99 5.34 -4.94
C LEU A 116 14.30 4.00 -4.67
N PRO A 117 12.96 3.90 -4.52
CA PRO A 117 12.27 2.63 -4.33
C PRO A 117 12.54 1.60 -5.43
N TYR A 118 12.53 2.06 -6.69
CA TYR A 118 12.76 1.20 -7.86
C TYR A 118 14.22 0.77 -7.98
N ILE A 119 15.15 1.67 -7.64
CA ILE A 119 16.57 1.36 -7.56
C ILE A 119 16.82 0.24 -6.52
N ILE A 120 16.18 0.33 -5.35
CA ILE A 120 16.32 -0.67 -4.28
C ILE A 120 15.68 -2.01 -4.69
N ILE A 121 14.50 -2.00 -5.31
CA ILE A 121 13.87 -3.22 -5.85
C ILE A 121 14.77 -3.86 -6.92
N ALA A 122 15.31 -3.09 -7.86
CA ALA A 122 16.23 -3.59 -8.89
C ALA A 122 17.49 -4.20 -8.26
N GLY A 123 18.11 -3.51 -7.31
CA GLY A 123 19.26 -4.02 -6.57
C GLY A 123 18.96 -5.30 -5.80
N ARG A 124 17.76 -5.41 -5.20
CA ARG A 124 17.31 -6.62 -4.51
C ARG A 124 17.15 -7.79 -5.47
N VAL A 125 16.57 -7.57 -6.65
CA VAL A 125 16.41 -8.61 -7.68
C VAL A 125 17.77 -9.10 -8.15
N MET A 126 18.73 -8.21 -8.40
CA MET A 126 20.10 -8.59 -8.77
C MET A 126 20.79 -9.40 -7.65
N ASP A 127 20.72 -8.98 -6.40
CA ASP A 127 21.35 -9.67 -5.25
C ASP A 127 20.73 -11.05 -5.00
N GLU A 128 19.42 -11.17 -5.15
CA GLU A 128 18.69 -12.40 -4.83
C GLU A 128 18.79 -13.47 -5.92
N PHE A 129 18.78 -13.07 -7.19
CA PHE A 129 18.67 -14.00 -8.31
C PHE A 129 19.92 -14.03 -9.21
N GLY A 130 20.96 -13.23 -8.89
CA GLY A 130 22.16 -13.15 -9.70
C GLY A 130 21.90 -12.64 -11.13
N ALA A 131 20.80 -11.91 -11.34
CA ALA A 131 20.35 -11.51 -12.65
C ALA A 131 21.12 -10.29 -13.18
N GLY A 132 21.65 -10.37 -14.40
CA GLY A 132 22.17 -9.21 -15.11
C GLY A 132 21.03 -8.28 -15.51
N MET A 133 21.16 -6.98 -15.21
CA MET A 133 20.10 -5.99 -15.43
C MET A 133 20.53 -4.80 -16.30
N SER A 134 21.74 -4.83 -16.91
CA SER A 134 22.12 -3.82 -17.88
C SER A 134 21.23 -3.87 -19.11
N GLY A 135 21.03 -2.73 -19.76
CA GLY A 135 20.21 -2.65 -20.97
C GLY A 135 18.71 -2.69 -20.70
N LYS A 136 18.23 -2.17 -19.56
CA LYS A 136 16.80 -2.12 -19.26
C LYS A 136 16.29 -0.68 -19.15
N ARG A 137 15.12 -0.43 -19.71
CA ARG A 137 14.31 0.77 -19.46
C ARG A 137 13.05 0.38 -18.70
N VAL A 138 12.82 1.09 -17.61
CA VAL A 138 11.65 0.93 -16.73
C VAL A 138 10.76 2.15 -16.86
N SER A 139 9.49 1.95 -17.19
CA SER A 139 8.46 3.00 -17.26
C SER A 139 7.37 2.71 -16.25
N ILE A 140 7.03 3.69 -15.42
CA ILE A 140 5.94 3.59 -14.43
C ILE A 140 4.94 4.70 -14.71
N SER A 141 3.67 4.32 -14.89
CA SER A 141 2.54 5.25 -14.99
C SER A 141 1.42 4.86 -14.02
N SER A 142 0.77 5.84 -13.40
CA SER A 142 -0.23 5.61 -12.36
C SER A 142 -1.42 6.57 -12.48
N ASP A 143 -2.63 6.05 -12.35
CA ASP A 143 -3.83 6.86 -12.18
C ASP A 143 -4.26 6.98 -10.70
N ILE A 144 -3.45 6.43 -9.79
CA ILE A 144 -3.69 6.49 -8.35
C ILE A 144 -3.31 7.88 -7.81
N PRO A 145 -4.21 8.59 -7.14
CA PRO A 145 -3.90 9.89 -6.54
C PRO A 145 -2.77 9.79 -5.51
N ILE A 146 -1.70 10.56 -5.72
CA ILE A 146 -0.49 10.53 -4.88
C ILE A 146 -0.80 11.07 -3.47
N SER A 147 -0.35 10.36 -2.43
CA SER A 147 -0.48 10.75 -1.01
C SER A 147 -1.92 11.01 -0.56
N ARG A 148 -2.90 10.29 -1.11
CA ARG A 148 -4.33 10.39 -0.77
C ARG A 148 -4.88 9.17 -0.03
N GLY A 149 -4.04 8.24 0.42
CA GLY A 149 -4.49 7.07 1.19
C GLY A 149 -4.93 5.87 0.36
N PHE A 150 -4.58 5.83 -0.94
CA PHE A 150 -4.83 4.71 -1.84
C PHE A 150 -3.68 3.69 -1.91
N ALA A 151 -2.73 3.75 -1.01
CA ALA A 151 -1.53 2.89 -1.01
C ALA A 151 -0.77 2.87 -2.36
N SER A 152 -0.64 4.04 -3.01
CA SER A 152 0.04 4.17 -4.32
C SER A 152 1.47 3.64 -4.28
N SER A 153 2.20 3.83 -3.20
CA SER A 153 3.57 3.33 -3.02
C SER A 153 3.66 1.80 -3.13
N ALA A 154 2.76 1.11 -2.42
CA ALA A 154 2.68 -0.34 -2.45
C ALA A 154 2.30 -0.86 -3.85
N ALA A 155 1.33 -0.22 -4.51
CA ALA A 155 0.94 -0.59 -5.87
C ALA A 155 2.09 -0.41 -6.88
N CYS A 156 2.80 0.73 -6.83
CA CYS A 156 3.96 0.98 -7.68
C CYS A 156 5.08 -0.04 -7.47
N SER A 157 5.45 -0.29 -6.22
CA SER A 157 6.49 -1.26 -5.86
C SER A 157 6.11 -2.67 -6.32
N THR A 158 4.84 -3.04 -6.17
CA THR A 158 4.33 -4.37 -6.54
C THR A 158 4.29 -4.57 -8.05
N ALA A 159 3.73 -3.61 -8.80
CA ALA A 159 3.71 -3.65 -10.27
C ALA A 159 5.12 -3.76 -10.85
N PHE A 160 6.04 -2.95 -10.35
CA PHE A 160 7.43 -2.96 -10.82
C PHE A 160 8.13 -4.29 -10.50
N THR A 161 7.97 -4.83 -9.29
CA THR A 161 8.57 -6.11 -8.91
C THR A 161 8.13 -7.24 -9.85
N VAL A 162 6.82 -7.31 -10.16
CA VAL A 162 6.30 -8.35 -11.07
C VAL A 162 6.75 -8.12 -12.51
N ALA A 163 6.73 -6.87 -13.01
CA ALA A 163 7.21 -6.55 -14.36
C ALA A 163 8.69 -6.92 -14.52
N MET A 164 9.51 -6.62 -13.50
CA MET A 164 10.93 -6.93 -13.49
C MET A 164 11.18 -8.44 -13.45
N ALA A 165 10.52 -9.18 -12.58
CA ALA A 165 10.63 -10.63 -12.53
C ALA A 165 10.26 -11.27 -13.87
N ASN A 166 9.18 -10.82 -14.51
CA ASN A 166 8.76 -11.26 -15.82
C ASN A 166 9.81 -10.97 -16.91
N SER A 167 10.42 -9.76 -16.90
CA SER A 167 11.43 -9.36 -17.89
C SER A 167 12.69 -10.21 -17.82
N LEU A 168 13.01 -10.72 -16.65
CA LEU A 168 14.19 -11.54 -16.38
C LEU A 168 13.89 -13.04 -16.40
N GLY A 169 12.64 -13.44 -16.67
CA GLY A 169 12.23 -14.84 -16.62
C GLY A 169 12.34 -15.47 -15.23
N ILE A 170 12.31 -14.65 -14.17
CA ILE A 170 12.42 -15.13 -12.79
C ILE A 170 11.12 -15.81 -12.39
N ILE A 171 11.24 -17.05 -11.90
CA ILE A 171 10.16 -17.81 -11.27
C ILE A 171 10.42 -17.81 -9.76
N ALA A 172 9.60 -17.10 -9.02
CA ALA A 172 9.70 -17.01 -7.56
C ALA A 172 8.33 -17.20 -6.91
N GLY A 173 8.32 -17.67 -5.65
CA GLY A 173 7.10 -17.76 -4.85
C GLY A 173 6.52 -16.38 -4.51
N ASP A 174 5.23 -16.34 -4.25
CA ASP A 174 4.47 -15.12 -3.92
C ASP A 174 5.14 -14.34 -2.77
N ASP A 175 5.47 -15.02 -1.67
CA ASP A 175 6.08 -14.39 -0.49
C ASP A 175 7.41 -13.69 -0.81
N LYS A 176 8.19 -14.26 -1.73
CA LYS A 176 9.46 -13.66 -2.17
C LYS A 176 9.21 -12.37 -2.95
N LEU A 177 8.28 -12.38 -3.90
CA LEU A 177 7.94 -11.19 -4.68
C LEU A 177 7.32 -10.09 -3.80
N ILE A 178 6.48 -10.48 -2.85
CA ILE A 178 5.90 -9.57 -1.86
C ILE A 178 6.99 -8.93 -0.99
N ASP A 179 7.97 -9.71 -0.49
CA ASP A 179 9.06 -9.16 0.34
C ASP A 179 9.97 -8.22 -0.46
N ILE A 180 10.21 -8.51 -1.74
CA ILE A 180 10.94 -7.60 -2.65
C ILE A 180 10.17 -6.30 -2.84
N ALA A 181 8.88 -6.35 -3.15
CA ALA A 181 8.04 -5.16 -3.32
C ALA A 181 7.99 -4.32 -2.02
N ARG A 182 7.98 -4.96 -0.85
CA ARG A 182 8.02 -4.27 0.45
C ARG A 182 9.30 -3.47 0.67
N ASP A 183 10.42 -3.84 0.08
CA ASP A 183 11.65 -3.05 0.20
C ASP A 183 11.48 -1.66 -0.43
N GLY A 184 10.75 -1.56 -1.55
CA GLY A 184 10.36 -0.26 -2.13
C GLY A 184 9.46 0.56 -1.20
N ASP A 185 8.43 -0.06 -0.63
CA ASP A 185 7.49 0.62 0.27
C ASP A 185 8.15 1.05 1.59
N ARG A 186 9.09 0.26 2.13
CA ARG A 186 9.93 0.61 3.29
C ARG A 186 10.75 1.87 3.05
N VAL A 187 11.31 2.01 1.86
CA VAL A 187 12.09 3.20 1.46
C VAL A 187 11.21 4.44 1.39
N ILE A 188 10.03 4.34 0.76
CA ILE A 188 9.08 5.46 0.63
C ILE A 188 8.61 5.95 2.00
N HIS A 189 8.28 5.01 2.88
CA HIS A 189 7.79 5.32 4.23
C HIS A 189 8.91 5.48 5.26
N LYS A 190 10.17 5.28 4.87
CA LYS A 190 11.33 5.32 5.76
C LYS A 190 11.15 4.44 7.00
N ASN A 191 10.53 3.28 6.85
CA ASN A 191 10.11 2.43 7.98
C ASN A 191 10.19 0.94 7.64
N TYR A 192 10.89 0.17 8.47
CA TYR A 192 11.02 -1.28 8.32
C TYR A 192 9.68 -2.03 8.30
N SER A 193 8.71 -1.57 9.08
CA SER A 193 7.40 -2.23 9.20
C SER A 193 6.41 -1.86 8.10
N ALA A 194 6.76 -0.97 7.15
CA ALA A 194 5.87 -0.55 6.07
C ALA A 194 5.53 -1.70 5.10
N GLY A 195 4.45 -1.55 4.36
CA GLY A 195 4.06 -2.38 3.24
C GLY A 195 3.48 -3.74 3.58
N LYS A 196 3.17 -4.05 4.84
CA LYS A 196 2.66 -5.37 5.20
C LYS A 196 1.32 -5.68 4.54
N ILE A 197 0.26 -4.98 4.87
CA ILE A 197 -1.06 -5.20 4.32
C ILE A 197 -1.22 -4.61 2.90
N ASP A 198 -0.67 -3.43 2.65
CA ASP A 198 -0.89 -2.70 1.39
C ASP A 198 -0.25 -3.42 0.19
N VAL A 199 0.99 -3.93 0.36
CA VAL A 199 1.68 -4.72 -0.68
C VAL A 199 0.97 -6.05 -0.92
N ASN A 200 0.55 -6.76 0.15
CA ASN A 200 -0.21 -8.00 0.00
C ASN A 200 -1.52 -7.77 -0.76
N ALA A 201 -2.28 -6.72 -0.41
CA ALA A 201 -3.52 -6.40 -1.10
C ALA A 201 -3.30 -6.01 -2.56
N SER A 202 -2.27 -5.20 -2.87
CA SER A 202 -1.91 -4.88 -4.25
C SER A 202 -1.44 -6.10 -5.04
N PHE A 203 -0.79 -7.07 -4.37
CA PHE A 203 -0.27 -8.27 -5.01
C PHE A 203 -1.38 -9.29 -5.30
N TYR A 204 -2.19 -9.65 -4.29
CA TYR A 204 -3.22 -10.67 -4.45
C TYR A 204 -4.52 -10.15 -5.08
N GLY A 205 -4.82 -8.87 -4.95
CA GLY A 205 -6.12 -8.30 -5.31
C GLY A 205 -7.25 -8.76 -4.38
N GLY A 206 -8.42 -8.20 -4.55
CA GLY A 206 -9.62 -8.58 -3.79
C GLY A 206 -9.69 -7.97 -2.41
N CYS A 207 -10.21 -8.74 -1.48
CA CYS A 207 -10.32 -8.43 -0.06
C CYS A 207 -9.27 -9.23 0.72
N ILE A 208 -8.42 -8.55 1.44
CA ILE A 208 -7.33 -9.16 2.21
C ILE A 208 -7.55 -8.92 3.69
N LEU A 209 -7.70 -9.99 4.44
CA LEU A 209 -7.59 -10.02 5.90
C LEU A 209 -6.12 -10.26 6.26
N TYR A 210 -5.55 -9.44 7.13
CA TYR A 210 -4.14 -9.51 7.48
C TYR A 210 -3.91 -9.28 8.97
N ASN A 211 -3.04 -10.07 9.57
CA ASN A 211 -2.29 -9.74 10.78
C ASN A 211 -0.85 -10.30 10.70
N ASP A 212 0.00 -9.94 11.65
CA ASP A 212 1.41 -10.37 11.63
C ASP A 212 1.61 -11.87 11.94
N LYS A 213 0.65 -12.51 12.59
CA LYS A 213 0.73 -13.92 12.99
C LYS A 213 0.28 -14.87 11.88
N ASP A 214 -0.87 -14.54 11.26
CA ASP A 214 -1.53 -15.43 10.30
C ASP A 214 -1.16 -15.08 8.86
N GLY A 215 -0.53 -13.90 8.65
CA GLY A 215 -0.18 -13.39 7.33
C GLY A 215 -1.39 -12.81 6.59
N ALA A 216 -1.34 -12.85 5.27
CA ALA A 216 -2.39 -12.34 4.39
C ALA A 216 -3.31 -13.48 3.94
N VAL A 217 -4.59 -13.37 4.23
CA VAL A 217 -5.63 -14.29 3.76
C VAL A 217 -6.54 -13.53 2.79
N ARG A 218 -6.69 -14.06 1.58
CA ARG A 218 -7.64 -13.52 0.61
C ARG A 218 -9.02 -14.04 0.92
N GLU A 219 -9.93 -13.12 1.23
CA GLU A 219 -11.32 -13.42 1.53
C GLU A 219 -12.17 -13.38 0.26
N ASP A 220 -13.01 -14.38 0.08
CA ASP A 220 -13.93 -14.42 -1.05
C ASP A 220 -15.18 -13.60 -0.73
N ILE A 221 -15.18 -12.36 -1.22
CA ILE A 221 -16.33 -11.46 -1.13
C ILE A 221 -17.00 -11.35 -2.51
N PRO A 222 -18.32 -11.13 -2.56
CA PRO A 222 -19.04 -10.92 -3.82
C PRO A 222 -18.48 -9.77 -4.64
N PRO A 223 -18.47 -9.86 -5.99
CA PRO A 223 -17.70 -8.95 -6.87
C PRO A 223 -18.30 -7.54 -7.03
N ASN A 224 -19.47 -7.27 -6.47
CA ASN A 224 -20.22 -6.04 -6.76
C ASN A 224 -20.12 -4.98 -5.65
N LEU A 225 -19.14 -5.11 -4.76
CA LEU A 225 -18.93 -4.09 -3.74
C LEU A 225 -18.38 -2.82 -4.39
N ARG A 226 -19.10 -1.72 -4.19
CA ARG A 226 -18.69 -0.37 -4.63
C ARG A 226 -18.54 0.53 -3.42
N LEU A 227 -17.58 1.43 -3.48
CA LEU A 227 -17.28 2.39 -2.43
C LEU A 227 -17.18 3.79 -3.05
N LEU A 228 -17.68 4.78 -2.32
CA LEU A 228 -17.38 6.17 -2.58
C LEU A 228 -16.19 6.57 -1.70
N ILE A 229 -15.14 7.07 -2.33
CA ILE A 229 -13.99 7.62 -1.66
C ILE A 229 -14.10 9.14 -1.72
N VAL A 230 -14.07 9.78 -0.56
CA VAL A 230 -14.13 11.25 -0.42
C VAL A 230 -12.79 11.76 0.05
N ASP A 231 -12.12 12.56 -0.76
CA ASP A 231 -10.83 13.19 -0.41
C ASP A 231 -11.10 14.50 0.35
N THR A 232 -10.69 14.55 1.60
CA THR A 232 -10.87 15.73 2.46
C THR A 232 -9.95 16.91 2.10
N GLY A 233 -9.04 16.73 1.13
CA GLY A 233 -8.05 17.74 0.74
C GLY A 233 -6.91 17.93 1.74
N MET A 234 -7.05 17.42 2.96
CA MET A 234 -6.05 17.54 4.01
C MET A 234 -4.99 16.44 3.91
N LYS A 235 -3.75 16.77 4.29
CA LYS A 235 -2.65 15.80 4.36
C LYS A 235 -2.05 15.83 5.76
N LYS A 236 -1.85 14.63 6.33
CA LYS A 236 -1.07 14.44 7.54
C LYS A 236 -0.15 13.22 7.34
N PRO A 237 1.13 13.30 7.72
CA PRO A 237 2.00 12.14 7.65
C PRO A 237 1.49 11.00 8.53
N THR A 238 1.39 9.79 7.97
CA THR A 238 0.98 8.59 8.74
C THR A 238 1.87 8.32 9.95
N SER A 239 3.16 8.69 9.87
CA SER A 239 4.09 8.58 10.99
C SER A 239 3.65 9.37 12.23
N GLU A 240 2.98 10.51 12.03
CA GLU A 240 2.48 11.34 13.15
C GLU A 240 1.30 10.67 13.85
N THR A 241 0.33 10.13 13.12
CA THR A 241 -0.82 9.43 13.72
C THR A 241 -0.39 8.10 14.37
N VAL A 242 0.57 7.38 13.79
CA VAL A 242 1.16 6.20 14.44
C VAL A 242 1.85 6.58 15.76
N ARG A 243 2.56 7.72 15.83
CA ARG A 243 3.16 8.23 17.05
C ARG A 243 2.10 8.58 18.10
N ILE A 244 1.00 9.24 17.72
CA ILE A 244 -0.11 9.55 18.63
C ILE A 244 -0.65 8.27 19.27
N VAL A 245 -0.91 7.22 18.49
CA VAL A 245 -1.41 5.94 19.03
C VAL A 245 -0.37 5.27 19.94
N ALA A 246 0.91 5.36 19.60
CA ALA A 246 1.97 4.84 20.48
C ALA A 246 2.03 5.58 21.84
N GLU A 247 1.80 6.89 21.84
CA GLU A 247 1.71 7.71 23.07
C GLU A 247 0.47 7.33 23.90
N HIS A 248 -0.69 7.11 23.26
CA HIS A 248 -1.87 6.56 23.92
C HIS A 248 -1.59 5.23 24.60
N TYR A 249 -0.97 4.30 23.85
CA TYR A 249 -0.64 2.98 24.37
C TYR A 249 0.34 3.06 25.55
N LYS A 250 1.33 3.94 25.47
CA LYS A 250 2.29 4.17 26.57
C LYS A 250 1.64 4.74 27.82
N LYS A 251 0.72 5.69 27.63
CA LYS A 251 0.04 6.38 28.74
C LYS A 251 -0.96 5.49 29.47
N ASP A 252 -1.76 4.73 28.73
CA ASP A 252 -2.75 3.79 29.27
C ASP A 252 -2.88 2.55 28.37
N PRO A 253 -2.00 1.55 28.59
CA PRO A 253 -2.04 0.30 27.81
C PRO A 253 -3.37 -0.44 27.91
N ALA A 254 -3.98 -0.45 29.10
CA ALA A 254 -5.22 -1.19 29.33
C ALA A 254 -6.41 -0.58 28.58
N SER A 255 -6.54 0.74 28.59
CA SER A 255 -7.59 1.45 27.83
C SER A 255 -7.38 1.32 26.33
N THR A 256 -6.14 1.51 25.86
CA THR A 256 -5.83 1.41 24.43
C THR A 256 -6.03 -0.02 23.91
N THR A 257 -5.66 -1.04 24.69
CA THR A 257 -5.93 -2.45 24.34
C THR A 257 -7.43 -2.73 24.23
N ARG A 258 -8.27 -2.16 25.11
CA ARG A 258 -9.73 -2.29 24.97
C ARG A 258 -10.23 -1.69 23.65
N ILE A 259 -9.69 -0.54 23.24
CA ILE A 259 -10.04 0.08 21.95
C ILE A 259 -9.61 -0.85 20.80
N PHE A 260 -8.41 -1.43 20.85
CA PHE A 260 -7.94 -2.38 19.82
C PHE A 260 -8.82 -3.64 19.74
N ASN A 261 -9.27 -4.18 20.87
CA ASN A 261 -10.19 -5.32 20.91
C ASN A 261 -11.53 -5.00 20.23
N GLU A 262 -12.04 -3.78 20.42
CA GLU A 262 -13.27 -3.34 19.78
C GLU A 262 -13.09 -3.12 18.25
N ILE A 263 -11.94 -2.60 17.83
CA ILE A 263 -11.57 -2.49 16.42
C ILE A 263 -11.45 -3.90 15.81
N GLU A 264 -10.84 -4.84 16.51
CA GLU A 264 -10.77 -6.25 16.12
C GLU A 264 -12.16 -6.85 15.90
N SER A 265 -13.06 -6.65 16.86
CA SER A 265 -14.45 -7.10 16.76
C SER A 265 -15.14 -6.52 15.53
N CYS A 266 -14.95 -5.23 15.23
CA CYS A 266 -15.47 -4.61 14.00
C CYS A 266 -14.85 -5.25 12.75
N THR A 267 -13.56 -5.59 12.79
CA THR A 267 -12.82 -6.17 11.66
C THR A 267 -13.32 -7.57 11.33
N VAL A 268 -13.36 -8.47 12.31
CA VAL A 268 -13.77 -9.88 12.10
C VAL A 268 -15.24 -9.97 11.68
N ASN A 269 -16.14 -9.30 12.42
CA ASN A 269 -17.56 -9.29 12.08
C ASN A 269 -17.83 -8.57 10.73
N GLY A 270 -17.01 -7.58 10.38
CA GLY A 270 -17.08 -6.87 9.10
C GLY A 270 -16.76 -7.79 7.92
N VAL A 271 -15.77 -8.67 8.04
CA VAL A 271 -15.47 -9.69 7.02
C VAL A 271 -16.65 -10.65 6.84
N ASP A 272 -17.24 -11.13 7.94
CA ASP A 272 -18.38 -12.03 7.88
C ASP A 272 -19.62 -11.39 7.23
N ALA A 273 -19.86 -10.10 7.52
CA ALA A 273 -20.93 -9.34 6.89
C ALA A 273 -20.64 -9.07 5.40
N LEU A 274 -19.39 -8.79 5.02
CA LEU A 274 -18.98 -8.63 3.62
C LEU A 274 -19.19 -9.91 2.81
N LYS A 275 -18.85 -11.07 3.34
CA LYS A 275 -19.09 -12.39 2.68
C LYS A 275 -20.57 -12.62 2.39
N LYS A 276 -21.45 -12.12 3.25
CA LYS A 276 -22.91 -12.22 3.12
C LYS A 276 -23.55 -11.09 2.33
N MET A 277 -22.77 -10.06 1.91
CA MET A 277 -23.27 -8.81 1.34
C MET A 277 -24.30 -8.09 2.23
N ASP A 278 -24.19 -8.26 3.54
CA ASP A 278 -24.97 -7.51 4.51
C ASP A 278 -24.41 -6.10 4.67
N LEU A 279 -24.65 -5.27 3.65
CA LEU A 279 -24.10 -3.92 3.58
C LEU A 279 -24.54 -3.00 4.73
N PRO A 280 -25.77 -3.08 5.26
CA PRO A 280 -26.14 -2.35 6.47
C PRO A 280 -25.26 -2.69 7.66
N THR A 281 -25.01 -3.98 7.94
CA THR A 281 -24.11 -4.40 9.03
C THR A 281 -22.66 -3.99 8.79
N VAL A 282 -22.16 -4.13 7.54
CA VAL A 282 -20.84 -3.62 7.16
C VAL A 282 -20.73 -2.13 7.50
N GLY A 283 -21.73 -1.34 7.10
CA GLY A 283 -21.73 0.10 7.31
C GLY A 283 -21.79 0.50 8.79
N GLU A 284 -22.62 -0.16 9.60
CA GLU A 284 -22.69 0.10 11.03
C GLU A 284 -21.35 -0.20 11.73
N LEU A 285 -20.70 -1.30 11.34
CA LEU A 285 -19.36 -1.63 11.86
C LEU A 285 -18.29 -0.61 11.41
N MET A 286 -18.44 -0.02 10.21
CA MET A 286 -17.58 1.10 9.77
C MET A 286 -17.74 2.31 10.68
N TYR A 287 -18.97 2.70 11.03
CA TYR A 287 -19.22 3.79 11.97
C TYR A 287 -18.66 3.50 13.36
N ARG A 288 -18.84 2.28 13.87
CA ARG A 288 -18.27 1.88 15.17
C ARG A 288 -16.74 1.93 15.14
N ASN A 289 -16.10 1.43 14.09
CA ASN A 289 -14.65 1.51 13.93
C ASN A 289 -14.19 2.98 13.90
N GLN A 290 -14.91 3.89 13.22
CA GLN A 290 -14.62 5.33 13.21
C GLN A 290 -14.63 5.92 14.61
N GLU A 291 -15.61 5.58 15.44
CA GLU A 291 -15.67 6.09 16.84
C GLU A 291 -14.45 5.63 17.66
N TYR A 292 -13.95 4.42 17.44
CA TYR A 292 -12.74 3.95 18.10
C TYR A 292 -11.46 4.64 17.58
N LEU A 293 -11.40 4.91 16.27
CA LEU A 293 -10.30 5.68 15.68
C LEU A 293 -10.30 7.14 16.19
N LYS A 294 -11.47 7.73 16.41
CA LYS A 294 -11.58 9.05 17.09
C LYS A 294 -11.03 9.01 18.51
N LYS A 295 -11.32 7.96 19.29
CA LYS A 295 -10.79 7.79 20.65
C LYS A 295 -9.26 7.59 20.67
N LEU A 296 -8.64 7.20 19.55
CA LEU A 296 -7.20 7.14 19.37
C LEU A 296 -6.60 8.47 18.86
N ASP A 297 -7.40 9.53 18.72
CA ASP A 297 -7.00 10.86 18.22
C ASP A 297 -6.39 10.84 16.80
N VAL A 298 -6.82 9.87 15.97
CA VAL A 298 -6.33 9.72 14.59
C VAL A 298 -7.31 10.22 13.53
N SER A 299 -8.46 10.77 13.93
CA SER A 299 -9.37 11.46 13.01
C SER A 299 -8.97 12.93 12.81
N SER A 300 -9.79 13.67 12.10
CA SER A 300 -9.65 15.13 11.90
C SER A 300 -11.02 15.76 11.69
N PRO A 301 -11.16 17.09 11.90
CA PRO A 301 -12.44 17.77 11.67
C PRO A 301 -13.03 17.54 10.28
N GLY A 302 -12.21 17.50 9.23
CA GLY A 302 -12.66 17.23 7.86
C GLY A 302 -13.16 15.80 7.67
N LEU A 303 -12.49 14.81 8.26
CA LEU A 303 -12.92 13.41 8.26
C LEU A 303 -14.23 13.25 9.06
N ASP A 304 -14.31 13.84 10.26
CA ASP A 304 -15.50 13.76 11.09
C ASP A 304 -16.71 14.43 10.44
N ALA A 305 -16.52 15.58 9.79
CA ALA A 305 -17.57 16.25 9.02
C ALA A 305 -18.04 15.37 7.85
N THR A 306 -17.12 14.75 7.10
CA THR A 306 -17.45 13.84 5.99
C THR A 306 -18.23 12.62 6.48
N VAL A 307 -17.82 12.00 7.58
CA VAL A 307 -18.52 10.85 8.18
C VAL A 307 -19.91 11.24 8.67
N SER A 308 -20.03 12.37 9.37
CA SER A 308 -21.31 12.87 9.89
C SER A 308 -22.28 13.21 8.76
N GLU A 309 -21.79 13.86 7.69
CA GLU A 309 -22.60 14.19 6.52
C GLU A 309 -23.03 12.93 5.76
N SER A 310 -22.14 11.93 5.62
CA SER A 310 -22.50 10.63 5.04
C SER A 310 -23.65 9.97 5.79
N ARG A 311 -23.61 9.99 7.13
CA ARG A 311 -24.69 9.45 7.98
C ARG A 311 -25.99 10.24 7.77
N ARG A 312 -25.94 11.55 7.73
CA ARG A 312 -27.10 12.43 7.48
C ARG A 312 -27.76 12.17 6.13
N LEU A 313 -26.93 11.84 5.12
CA LEU A 313 -27.37 11.50 3.76
C LEU A 313 -27.81 10.04 3.61
N GLY A 314 -27.88 9.26 4.69
CA GLY A 314 -28.40 7.90 4.70
C GLY A 314 -27.42 6.84 4.20
N ALA A 315 -26.09 7.10 4.27
CA ALA A 315 -25.11 6.07 4.00
C ALA A 315 -25.22 4.94 5.03
N TYR A 316 -25.00 3.70 4.58
CA TYR A 316 -24.89 2.54 5.47
C TYR A 316 -23.74 2.71 6.47
N GLY A 317 -22.60 3.26 6.00
CA GLY A 317 -21.43 3.48 6.80
C GLY A 317 -20.44 4.43 6.15
N ALA A 318 -19.61 5.07 6.99
CA ALA A 318 -18.48 5.87 6.56
C ALA A 318 -17.39 5.88 7.63
N LYS A 319 -16.13 5.94 7.20
CA LYS A 319 -14.97 6.06 8.11
C LYS A 319 -13.74 6.56 7.36
N LEU A 320 -12.76 7.02 8.09
CA LEU A 320 -11.43 7.27 7.55
C LEU A 320 -10.80 5.97 6.98
N SER A 321 -9.89 6.08 6.04
CA SER A 321 -9.08 4.96 5.55
C SER A 321 -7.60 5.30 5.60
N GLY A 322 -6.81 4.37 6.13
CA GLY A 322 -5.36 4.52 6.31
C GLY A 322 -4.97 5.20 7.62
N GLY A 323 -3.92 6.00 7.61
CA GLY A 323 -3.34 6.58 8.83
C GLY A 323 -4.21 7.62 9.54
N GLY A 324 -5.19 8.23 8.86
CA GLY A 324 -6.00 9.28 9.44
C GLY A 324 -5.30 10.64 9.52
N GLY A 325 -5.85 11.55 10.34
CA GLY A 325 -5.39 12.94 10.45
C GLY A 325 -5.70 13.81 9.23
N GLY A 326 -6.29 13.25 8.20
CA GLY A 326 -6.62 13.80 6.90
C GLY A 326 -6.72 12.67 5.86
N GLY A 327 -6.54 12.98 4.58
CA GLY A 327 -6.63 12.00 3.50
C GLY A 327 -8.06 11.70 3.09
N ILE A 328 -8.43 10.42 3.04
CA ILE A 328 -9.72 9.97 2.52
C ILE A 328 -10.65 9.41 3.59
N ALA A 329 -11.94 9.62 3.37
CA ALA A 329 -12.99 8.81 3.98
C ALA A 329 -13.55 7.84 2.93
N ILE A 330 -13.87 6.62 3.35
CA ILE A 330 -14.62 5.64 2.55
C ILE A 330 -16.07 5.66 3.00
N VAL A 331 -16.99 5.59 2.04
CA VAL A 331 -18.43 5.63 2.25
C VAL A 331 -19.09 4.45 1.56
N LEU A 332 -19.97 3.77 2.26
CA LEU A 332 -20.80 2.68 1.77
C LEU A 332 -22.27 3.09 1.82
N ALA A 333 -22.97 3.03 0.69
CA ALA A 333 -24.36 3.44 0.60
C ALA A 333 -25.09 2.70 -0.54
N LYS A 334 -26.42 2.79 -0.54
CA LYS A 334 -27.24 2.30 -1.65
C LYS A 334 -27.07 3.21 -2.88
N ASN A 335 -27.11 4.52 -2.70
CA ASN A 335 -27.06 5.53 -3.78
C ASN A 335 -25.74 6.30 -3.68
N LEU A 336 -24.65 5.68 -4.13
CA LEU A 336 -23.30 6.27 -4.07
C LEU A 336 -23.13 7.47 -5.00
N GLU A 337 -23.86 7.47 -6.13
CA GLU A 337 -23.87 8.55 -7.12
C GLU A 337 -24.39 9.87 -6.50
N GLU A 338 -25.52 9.80 -5.81
CA GLU A 338 -26.14 10.95 -5.14
C GLU A 338 -25.18 11.54 -4.07
N LEU A 339 -24.57 10.67 -3.26
CA LEU A 339 -23.61 11.12 -2.27
C LEU A 339 -22.38 11.75 -2.93
N SER A 340 -21.88 11.18 -4.02
CA SER A 340 -20.77 11.71 -4.80
C SER A 340 -21.07 13.12 -5.30
N GLU A 341 -22.26 13.35 -5.86
CA GLU A 341 -22.69 14.67 -6.32
C GLU A 341 -22.77 15.69 -5.18
N LYS A 342 -23.32 15.29 -4.03
CA LYS A 342 -23.42 16.15 -2.84
C LYS A 342 -22.06 16.57 -2.34
N PHE A 343 -21.12 15.64 -2.18
CA PHE A 343 -19.75 15.97 -1.75
C PHE A 343 -19.00 16.81 -2.78
N SER A 344 -19.16 16.50 -4.07
CA SER A 344 -18.51 17.24 -5.15
C SER A 344 -19.05 18.67 -5.25
N SER A 345 -20.35 18.87 -5.10
CA SER A 345 -20.97 20.20 -5.03
C SER A 345 -20.51 21.01 -3.83
N GLY A 346 -20.14 20.33 -2.74
CA GLY A 346 -19.50 20.92 -1.57
C GLY A 346 -18.00 21.20 -1.74
N GLY A 347 -17.42 20.96 -2.93
CA GLY A 347 -16.02 21.23 -3.24
C GLY A 347 -15.05 20.12 -2.88
N LEU A 348 -15.52 18.94 -2.42
CA LEU A 348 -14.68 17.80 -2.14
C LEU A 348 -14.47 16.96 -3.40
N LYS A 349 -13.26 16.40 -3.55
CA LYS A 349 -12.97 15.46 -4.63
C LYS A 349 -13.46 14.07 -4.27
N THR A 350 -14.19 13.44 -5.19
CA THR A 350 -14.76 12.11 -4.97
C THR A 350 -14.31 11.11 -6.02
N TYR A 351 -14.31 9.82 -5.65
CA TYR A 351 -14.03 8.72 -6.55
C TYR A 351 -14.99 7.57 -6.26
N LEU A 352 -15.78 7.20 -7.26
CA LEU A 352 -16.69 6.07 -7.19
C LEU A 352 -15.98 4.85 -7.76
N LEU A 353 -15.63 3.87 -6.93
CA LEU A 353 -14.78 2.76 -7.30
C LEU A 353 -15.38 1.42 -6.92
N GLY A 354 -15.25 0.45 -7.82
CA GLY A 354 -15.54 -0.96 -7.53
C GLY A 354 -14.35 -1.64 -6.85
N VAL A 355 -14.64 -2.62 -6.01
CA VAL A 355 -13.62 -3.53 -5.49
C VAL A 355 -13.26 -4.53 -6.58
N LEU A 356 -11.97 -4.68 -6.87
CA LEU A 356 -11.44 -5.55 -7.90
C LEU A 356 -10.94 -6.86 -7.30
N LYS A 357 -11.14 -7.97 -8.01
CA LYS A 357 -10.50 -9.26 -7.66
C LYS A 357 -9.06 -9.34 -8.16
N GLU A 358 -8.69 -8.54 -9.15
CA GLU A 358 -7.39 -8.54 -9.83
C GLU A 358 -6.31 -7.91 -8.96
N GLY A 359 -5.11 -8.50 -9.00
CA GLY A 359 -3.89 -7.99 -8.38
C GLY A 359 -2.66 -8.20 -9.27
N ALA A 360 -1.49 -7.76 -8.83
CA ALA A 360 -0.27 -7.91 -9.61
C ALA A 360 0.09 -9.38 -9.89
N LYS A 361 -0.33 -10.29 -9.02
CA LYS A 361 -0.15 -11.74 -9.18
C LYS A 361 -0.70 -12.27 -10.50
N ASP A 362 -1.78 -11.68 -11.02
CA ASP A 362 -2.43 -12.12 -12.26
C ASP A 362 -1.59 -11.82 -13.51
N TYR A 363 -0.56 -10.96 -13.38
CA TYR A 363 0.40 -10.63 -14.42
C TYR A 363 1.67 -11.48 -14.38
N ILE A 364 1.84 -12.39 -13.42
CA ILE A 364 3.02 -13.26 -13.33
C ILE A 364 3.02 -14.22 -14.53
N LYS A 365 4.07 -14.16 -15.35
CA LYS A 365 4.28 -15.13 -16.41
C LYS A 365 4.61 -16.50 -15.78
N ARG A 366 3.66 -17.43 -15.82
CA ARG A 366 3.92 -18.83 -15.47
C ARG A 366 4.75 -19.46 -16.57
N ALA A 367 5.76 -20.26 -16.21
CA ALA A 367 6.43 -21.11 -17.18
C ALA A 367 5.35 -21.88 -17.96
N LYS A 368 5.39 -21.81 -19.31
CA LYS A 368 4.54 -22.68 -20.12
C LYS A 368 4.85 -24.09 -19.66
N SER A 369 3.86 -24.83 -19.17
CA SER A 369 3.98 -26.25 -18.91
C SER A 369 4.45 -26.88 -20.22
N VAL A 370 5.70 -27.28 -20.26
CA VAL A 370 6.19 -28.15 -21.35
C VAL A 370 5.47 -29.47 -21.11
N SER A 371 4.43 -29.69 -21.89
CA SER A 371 3.84 -31.05 -22.03
C SER A 371 4.92 -31.91 -22.62
N ILE A 372 5.52 -32.78 -21.79
CA ILE A 372 6.37 -33.88 -22.24
C ILE A 372 5.46 -35.00 -22.78
#